data_4f899a1777756f6b1fee44d5f5bd419a
#
_entry.id   4f899a1777756f6b1fee44d5f5bd419a
#
_cell.length_a   1.000
_cell.length_b   1.000
_cell.length_c   1.000
_cell.angle_alpha   90.00
_cell.angle_beta   90.00
_cell.angle_gamma   90.00
#
_symmetry.space_group_name_H-M   'P 1'
#
loop_
_entity.id
_entity.type
_entity.pdbx_description
1 polymer ?
#
loop_
_entity_poly.entity_id
_entity_poly.type
_entity_poly.pdbx_seq_one_letter_code
_entity_poly.pdbx_strand_id
1 'polypeptide(L)'
;MKKVTFLTCVLALCTSMMFAQTLEVTTADMDPVAAGGLVYVIEHAESGSVIEFNFDGEVLDYGEGTGIAIKGKKLTFNGINKKNGKRVTIKGLESLFTVSEASEISLNDLIIDGFKNIAIRLSGNSTLNANNCQFSNNYEPLSSKVNNGGVMRVSGSNAFLKNSLFLKNRCGASYGGGAVCAYGDSELRVENCSFVENEGAAGGAIGVNATAKNPSPRVYIANSTFANNTADDRGGAIYMQTATTVDVFSPVIVNCTFVGNLGSNGGALCVWSKATTTMEPTFVNNLFAENYSNTWMDDESRFDIVAFYMAGQVDANNQPLPQTVLPVCKNNLYVAASDGFFADGSNKAVNFDSDVIFASTEQNPWDEGDESYNHQTSVLSGDMKVAMIAENSIASGAGIAVVDGVEIPTVDQLGNARPATPSVGAVEYSSLSGITGNVKDVVRIWNSGNIVYATGLDKAATAKVYSMTGGLVYEGIIANHSALELPIEEGVYLIVVDKAIQKLIIK
;
A
#
# COMPACT_ATOMS: atom_id res chain seq x y z
N MET A 1 22.36 -3.01 77.04
CA MET A 1 22.18 -2.22 75.83
C MET A 1 22.77 -2.96 74.67
N LYS A 2 21.91 -3.57 73.83
CA LYS A 2 22.33 -4.29 72.62
C LYS A 2 22.20 -3.34 71.43
N LYS A 3 23.26 -3.07 70.72
CA LYS A 3 23.27 -2.30 69.47
C LYS A 3 22.75 -3.18 68.37
N VAL A 4 21.61 -2.81 67.77
CA VAL A 4 21.09 -3.42 66.52
C VAL A 4 21.70 -2.62 65.37
N THR A 5 22.52 -3.31 64.58
CA THR A 5 23.11 -2.76 63.35
C THR A 5 22.14 -3.03 62.23
N PHE A 6 21.53 -1.98 61.69
CA PHE A 6 20.66 -2.06 60.51
C PHE A 6 21.55 -2.16 59.24
N LEU A 7 21.55 -3.31 58.62
CA LEU A 7 22.22 -3.52 57.34
C LEU A 7 21.24 -3.14 56.23
N THR A 8 21.39 -1.95 55.65
CA THR A 8 20.62 -1.47 54.50
C THR A 8 21.18 -2.10 53.24
N CYS A 9 20.52 -3.14 52.72
CA CYS A 9 20.76 -3.64 51.38
C CYS A 9 20.17 -2.64 50.38
N VAL A 10 21.02 -1.84 49.78
CA VAL A 10 20.67 -1.07 48.57
C VAL A 10 20.65 -2.04 47.41
N LEU A 11 19.47 -2.52 47.05
CA LEU A 11 19.25 -3.20 45.77
C LEU A 11 19.37 -2.15 44.67
N ALA A 12 20.53 -2.04 44.06
CA ALA A 12 20.69 -1.30 42.81
C ALA A 12 19.89 -2.01 41.73
N LEU A 13 18.67 -1.58 41.48
CA LEU A 13 17.97 -1.88 40.22
C LEU A 13 18.77 -1.19 39.10
N CYS A 14 19.71 -1.91 38.52
CA CYS A 14 20.21 -1.57 37.19
C CYS A 14 19.07 -1.82 36.20
N THR A 15 18.17 -0.84 36.04
CA THR A 15 17.40 -0.75 34.82
C THR A 15 18.41 -0.41 33.74
N SER A 16 18.85 -1.41 33.00
CA SER A 16 19.54 -1.18 31.75
C SER A 16 18.56 -0.38 30.90
N MET A 17 18.81 0.92 30.73
CA MET A 17 18.17 1.69 29.68
C MET A 17 18.56 1.02 28.38
N MET A 18 17.63 0.26 27.81
CA MET A 18 17.78 -0.32 26.48
C MET A 18 17.70 0.84 25.50
N PHE A 19 18.84 1.28 25.01
CA PHE A 19 18.90 2.25 23.92
C PHE A 19 18.63 1.52 22.62
N ALA A 20 17.82 2.13 21.76
CA ALA A 20 17.69 1.73 20.38
C ALA A 20 19.08 1.62 19.74
N GLN A 21 19.41 0.45 19.21
CA GLN A 21 20.70 0.19 18.58
C GLN A 21 20.54 0.18 17.06
N THR A 22 21.53 0.70 16.36
CA THR A 22 21.68 0.43 14.93
C THR A 22 22.50 -0.85 14.77
N LEU A 23 21.93 -1.86 14.16
CA LEU A 23 22.54 -3.15 13.88
C LEU A 23 22.71 -3.30 12.37
N GLU A 24 23.83 -3.86 11.95
CA GLU A 24 24.13 -4.03 10.54
C GLU A 24 24.06 -5.50 10.12
N VAL A 25 23.36 -5.75 9.01
CA VAL A 25 23.47 -7.00 8.28
C VAL A 25 24.69 -6.90 7.37
N THR A 26 25.74 -7.68 7.70
CA THR A 26 27.06 -7.59 7.06
C THR A 26 27.39 -8.77 6.15
N THR A 27 26.53 -9.78 6.11
CA THR A 27 26.65 -10.94 5.21
C THR A 27 25.29 -11.29 4.60
N ALA A 28 25.33 -11.88 3.41
CA ALA A 28 24.13 -12.41 2.76
C ALA A 28 23.70 -13.80 3.31
N ASP A 29 24.42 -14.32 4.26
CA ASP A 29 24.09 -15.61 4.89
C ASP A 29 22.84 -15.47 5.78
N MET A 30 21.84 -16.30 5.52
CA MET A 30 20.55 -16.30 6.21
C MET A 30 20.46 -17.37 7.31
N ASP A 31 21.56 -18.11 7.58
CA ASP A 31 21.60 -19.08 8.68
C ASP A 31 21.45 -18.34 10.02
N PRO A 32 20.58 -18.79 10.94
CA PRO A 32 20.40 -18.18 12.26
C PRO A 32 21.66 -18.07 13.11
N VAL A 33 22.67 -18.92 12.87
CA VAL A 33 23.95 -18.89 13.59
C VAL A 33 25.01 -18.04 12.88
N ALA A 34 24.75 -17.56 11.67
CA ALA A 34 25.70 -16.74 10.93
C ALA A 34 25.72 -15.31 11.50
N ALA A 35 26.72 -15.01 12.30
CA ALA A 35 26.90 -13.69 12.88
C ALA A 35 26.94 -12.60 11.76
N GLY A 36 26.08 -11.60 11.87
CA GLY A 36 25.92 -10.56 10.86
C GLY A 36 24.93 -10.90 9.72
N GLY A 37 24.36 -12.09 9.69
CA GLY A 37 23.24 -12.42 8.81
C GLY A 37 21.91 -11.84 9.32
N LEU A 38 20.93 -11.66 8.44
CA LEU A 38 19.66 -11.01 8.79
C LEU A 38 18.93 -11.73 9.93
N VAL A 39 18.83 -13.06 9.87
CA VAL A 39 18.14 -13.85 10.91
C VAL A 39 18.81 -13.66 12.27
N TYR A 40 20.14 -13.83 12.31
CA TYR A 40 20.92 -13.61 13.51
C TYR A 40 20.73 -12.20 14.09
N VAL A 41 20.79 -11.18 13.25
CA VAL A 41 20.63 -9.78 13.66
C VAL A 41 19.23 -9.53 14.26
N ILE A 42 18.17 -10.06 13.65
CA ILE A 42 16.80 -9.92 14.17
C ILE A 42 16.62 -10.62 15.52
N GLU A 43 17.17 -11.82 15.68
CA GLU A 43 17.09 -12.57 16.93
C GLU A 43 17.74 -11.83 18.09
N HIS A 44 18.90 -11.20 17.84
CA HIS A 44 19.68 -10.46 18.83
C HIS A 44 19.30 -8.98 18.96
N ALA A 45 18.39 -8.48 18.11
CA ALA A 45 17.94 -7.10 18.17
C ALA A 45 17.05 -6.86 19.39
N GLU A 46 17.35 -5.82 20.14
CA GLU A 46 16.46 -5.30 21.18
C GLU A 46 15.31 -4.50 20.56
N SER A 47 14.23 -4.33 21.34
CA SER A 47 13.09 -3.52 20.88
C SER A 47 13.52 -2.06 20.72
N GLY A 48 13.17 -1.45 19.58
CA GLY A 48 13.58 -0.11 19.18
C GLY A 48 14.78 -0.08 18.23
N SER A 49 15.40 -1.25 17.94
CA SER A 49 16.57 -1.30 17.06
C SER A 49 16.25 -0.96 15.62
N VAL A 50 17.23 -0.34 14.96
CA VAL A 50 17.26 -0.07 13.52
C VAL A 50 18.19 -1.07 12.85
N ILE A 51 17.73 -1.77 11.84
CA ILE A 51 18.48 -2.77 11.08
C ILE A 51 18.84 -2.15 9.73
N GLU A 52 20.12 -2.08 9.43
CA GLU A 52 20.68 -1.55 8.22
C GLU A 52 21.48 -2.62 7.47
N PHE A 53 21.67 -2.45 6.19
CA PHE A 53 22.35 -3.42 5.33
C PHE A 53 23.69 -2.87 4.85
N ASN A 54 24.74 -3.65 5.04
CA ASN A 54 26.11 -3.30 4.68
C ASN A 54 26.91 -4.57 4.26
N PHE A 55 26.46 -5.25 3.21
CA PHE A 55 27.04 -6.50 2.75
C PHE A 55 27.36 -6.46 1.25
N ASP A 56 28.20 -7.41 0.79
CA ASP A 56 28.52 -7.54 -0.63
C ASP A 56 27.36 -8.23 -1.37
N GLY A 57 26.73 -7.49 -2.29
CA GLY A 57 25.58 -7.97 -3.05
C GLY A 57 24.33 -7.11 -2.86
N GLU A 58 23.22 -7.59 -3.37
CA GLU A 58 21.91 -6.90 -3.37
C GLU A 58 20.80 -7.84 -2.89
N VAL A 59 21.07 -9.13 -2.78
CA VAL A 59 20.06 -10.17 -2.56
C VAL A 59 20.37 -10.96 -1.32
N LEU A 60 19.39 -11.10 -0.44
CA LEU A 60 19.35 -12.06 0.66
C LEU A 60 18.39 -13.19 0.27
N ASP A 61 18.91 -14.39 0.10
CA ASP A 61 18.12 -15.56 -0.28
C ASP A 61 17.85 -16.42 0.96
N TYR A 62 16.61 -16.37 1.47
CA TYR A 62 16.19 -17.13 2.64
C TYR A 62 15.90 -18.62 2.33
N GLY A 63 15.86 -18.98 1.04
CA GLY A 63 15.61 -20.35 0.63
C GLY A 63 14.31 -20.93 1.21
N GLU A 64 14.39 -22.09 1.86
CA GLU A 64 13.28 -22.78 2.51
C GLU A 64 13.02 -22.34 3.95
N GLY A 65 13.54 -21.20 4.37
CA GLY A 65 13.33 -20.67 5.71
C GLY A 65 11.85 -20.41 6.03
N THR A 66 11.42 -20.83 7.22
CA THR A 66 9.99 -20.93 7.59
C THR A 66 9.42 -19.70 8.30
N GLY A 67 10.03 -18.56 8.14
CA GLY A 67 9.56 -17.29 8.71
C GLY A 67 10.28 -16.88 10.00
N ILE A 68 10.85 -15.71 9.96
CA ILE A 68 11.54 -15.10 11.10
C ILE A 68 10.48 -14.57 12.05
N ALA A 69 10.48 -15.04 13.29
CA ALA A 69 9.54 -14.64 14.31
C ALA A 69 9.94 -13.30 14.94
N ILE A 70 9.06 -12.32 14.91
CA ILE A 70 9.22 -11.03 15.60
C ILE A 70 8.11 -10.90 16.64
N LYS A 71 8.48 -10.96 17.92
CA LYS A 71 7.54 -11.02 19.04
C LYS A 71 7.86 -9.97 20.09
N GLY A 72 6.89 -9.11 20.41
CA GLY A 72 7.04 -8.07 21.43
C GLY A 72 8.12 -7.04 21.14
N LYS A 73 8.55 -6.90 19.88
CA LYS A 73 9.65 -6.01 19.48
C LYS A 73 9.16 -4.89 18.54
N LYS A 74 9.83 -3.75 18.64
CA LYS A 74 9.77 -2.70 17.62
C LYS A 74 11.05 -2.72 16.82
N LEU A 75 10.97 -2.93 15.50
CA LEU A 75 12.14 -2.99 14.62
C LEU A 75 11.91 -2.13 13.38
N THR A 76 12.95 -1.40 12.99
CA THR A 76 12.97 -0.64 11.73
C THR A 76 14.02 -1.23 10.80
N PHE A 77 13.65 -1.47 9.56
CA PHE A 77 14.54 -1.98 8.51
C PHE A 77 14.71 -0.90 7.45
N ASN A 78 15.95 -0.47 7.21
CA ASN A 78 16.30 0.49 6.16
C ASN A 78 16.95 -0.25 5.01
N GLY A 79 16.21 -0.50 3.94
CA GLY A 79 16.56 -1.43 2.88
C GLY A 79 17.60 -0.94 1.87
N ILE A 80 18.18 0.26 2.03
CA ILE A 80 19.28 0.70 1.18
C ILE A 80 20.59 0.10 1.69
N ASN A 81 21.25 -0.71 0.87
CA ASN A 81 22.54 -1.28 1.20
C ASN A 81 23.64 -0.21 1.18
N LYS A 82 24.28 0.05 2.30
CA LYS A 82 25.32 1.07 2.46
C LYS A 82 26.55 0.85 1.57
N LYS A 83 26.84 -0.39 1.18
CA LYS A 83 27.98 -0.71 0.33
C LYS A 83 27.83 -0.24 -1.11
N ASN A 84 26.62 -0.29 -1.64
CA ASN A 84 26.39 -0.03 -3.06
C ASN A 84 25.27 0.99 -3.37
N GLY A 85 24.56 1.47 -2.33
CA GLY A 85 23.46 2.43 -2.46
C GLY A 85 22.19 1.87 -3.10
N LYS A 86 22.08 0.55 -3.27
CA LYS A 86 20.93 -0.10 -3.91
C LYS A 86 19.97 -0.67 -2.89
N ARG A 87 18.72 -0.85 -3.31
CA ARG A 87 17.70 -1.50 -2.50
C ARG A 87 18.02 -2.99 -2.35
N VAL A 88 17.92 -3.47 -1.13
CA VAL A 88 18.07 -4.90 -0.82
C VAL A 88 16.82 -5.66 -1.23
N THR A 89 17.04 -6.75 -1.94
CA THR A 89 16.01 -7.75 -2.25
C THR A 89 16.10 -8.90 -1.26
N ILE A 90 15.01 -9.20 -0.57
CA ILE A 90 14.87 -10.39 0.26
C ILE A 90 13.94 -11.35 -0.47
N LYS A 91 14.41 -12.55 -0.76
CA LYS A 91 13.63 -13.59 -1.42
C LYS A 91 13.67 -14.92 -0.68
N GLY A 92 12.71 -15.81 -0.96
CA GLY A 92 12.64 -17.13 -0.32
C GLY A 92 11.49 -17.96 -0.86
N LEU A 93 11.42 -19.21 -0.40
CA LEU A 93 10.43 -20.19 -0.87
C LEU A 93 9.24 -20.36 0.09
N GLU A 94 9.36 -19.92 1.35
CA GLU A 94 8.31 -20.04 2.35
C GLU A 94 7.84 -18.65 2.81
N SER A 95 7.81 -18.38 4.10
CA SER A 95 7.43 -17.07 4.67
C SER A 95 8.67 -16.28 5.11
N LEU A 96 8.59 -14.95 5.08
CA LEU A 96 9.66 -14.09 5.59
C LEU A 96 9.46 -13.74 7.08
N PHE A 97 8.34 -13.07 7.41
CA PHE A 97 8.09 -12.60 8.77
C PHE A 97 6.79 -13.15 9.37
N THR A 98 6.88 -13.56 10.63
CA THR A 98 5.73 -13.80 11.51
C THR A 98 5.78 -12.82 12.67
N VAL A 99 4.89 -11.81 12.65
CA VAL A 99 4.89 -10.67 13.56
C VAL A 99 3.70 -10.80 14.51
N SER A 100 3.98 -10.84 15.82
CA SER A 100 2.95 -11.07 16.84
C SER A 100 3.28 -10.39 18.15
N GLU A 101 2.39 -10.52 19.15
CA GLU A 101 2.60 -10.02 20.53
C GLU A 101 2.81 -8.50 20.57
N ALA A 102 1.93 -7.75 19.89
CA ALA A 102 1.95 -6.29 19.81
C ALA A 102 3.30 -5.72 19.28
N SER A 103 3.92 -6.45 18.35
CA SER A 103 5.15 -5.99 17.69
C SER A 103 4.84 -4.86 16.71
N GLU A 104 5.83 -4.03 16.47
CA GLU A 104 5.80 -3.00 15.43
C GLU A 104 7.02 -3.16 14.52
N ILE A 105 6.78 -3.31 13.22
CA ILE A 105 7.85 -3.34 12.23
C ILE A 105 7.67 -2.24 11.21
N SER A 106 8.77 -1.57 10.89
CA SER A 106 8.82 -0.59 9.81
C SER A 106 9.78 -1.09 8.74
N LEU A 107 9.28 -1.22 7.52
CA LEU A 107 10.05 -1.62 6.34
C LEU A 107 10.19 -0.41 5.44
N ASN A 108 11.41 0.03 5.18
CA ASN A 108 11.70 1.13 4.29
C ASN A 108 12.60 0.64 3.15
N ASP A 109 12.27 1.01 1.91
CA ASP A 109 13.14 0.80 0.75
C ASP A 109 13.52 -0.66 0.45
N LEU A 110 12.73 -1.63 0.87
CA LEU A 110 12.98 -3.06 0.65
C LEU A 110 12.24 -3.60 -0.57
N ILE A 111 12.84 -4.61 -1.21
CA ILE A 111 12.17 -5.47 -2.18
C ILE A 111 11.97 -6.83 -1.55
N ILE A 112 10.72 -7.30 -1.49
CA ILE A 112 10.34 -8.62 -0.97
C ILE A 112 9.76 -9.42 -2.12
N ASP A 113 10.47 -10.44 -2.57
CA ASP A 113 10.22 -11.09 -3.85
C ASP A 113 10.17 -12.62 -3.75
N GLY A 114 9.21 -13.24 -4.42
CA GLY A 114 9.18 -14.67 -4.71
C GLY A 114 8.81 -15.61 -3.58
N PHE A 115 8.30 -15.14 -2.44
CA PHE A 115 7.84 -15.98 -1.34
C PHE A 115 6.59 -16.77 -1.72
N LYS A 116 6.51 -18.04 -1.29
CA LYS A 116 5.46 -18.99 -1.72
C LYS A 116 4.44 -19.37 -0.64
N ASN A 117 4.48 -18.71 0.52
CA ASN A 117 3.57 -19.03 1.62
C ASN A 117 3.31 -17.80 2.52
N ILE A 118 2.70 -16.77 1.98
CA ILE A 118 2.47 -15.47 2.64
C ILE A 118 3.77 -14.88 3.19
N ALA A 119 4.34 -13.92 2.51
CA ALA A 119 5.62 -13.33 2.92
C ALA A 119 5.58 -12.75 4.34
N ILE A 120 4.48 -12.09 4.72
CA ILE A 120 4.36 -11.43 6.04
C ILE A 120 3.02 -11.79 6.71
N ARG A 121 3.09 -12.33 7.91
CA ARG A 121 1.92 -12.58 8.75
C ARG A 121 1.91 -11.68 9.96
N LEU A 122 0.83 -10.89 10.11
CA LEU A 122 0.61 -10.05 11.28
C LEU A 122 -0.53 -10.60 12.12
N SER A 123 -0.32 -10.66 13.42
CA SER A 123 -1.33 -11.07 14.41
C SER A 123 -1.08 -10.41 15.77
N GLY A 124 -2.04 -10.52 16.69
CA GLY A 124 -1.85 -10.13 18.08
C GLY A 124 -1.60 -8.63 18.29
N ASN A 125 -2.41 -7.76 17.69
CA ASN A 125 -2.30 -6.31 17.78
C ASN A 125 -0.96 -5.75 17.27
N SER A 126 -0.35 -6.40 16.30
CA SER A 126 0.91 -5.95 15.74
C SER A 126 0.69 -4.91 14.64
N THR A 127 1.73 -4.15 14.34
CA THR A 127 1.69 -3.09 13.33
C THR A 127 2.81 -3.26 12.32
N LEU A 128 2.46 -3.17 11.05
CA LEU A 128 3.40 -3.04 9.94
C LEU A 128 3.28 -1.64 9.34
N ASN A 129 4.41 -0.95 9.23
CA ASN A 129 4.57 0.24 8.42
C ASN A 129 5.48 -0.12 7.23
N ALA A 130 4.98 -0.07 6.00
CA ALA A 130 5.79 -0.28 4.80
C ALA A 130 5.83 1.00 3.98
N ASN A 131 7.02 1.52 3.74
CA ASN A 131 7.19 2.74 2.96
C ASN A 131 8.25 2.55 1.87
N ASN A 132 7.93 2.96 0.66
CA ASN A 132 8.79 2.84 -0.52
C ASN A 132 9.30 1.41 -0.76
N CYS A 133 8.45 0.42 -0.48
CA CYS A 133 8.75 -0.99 -0.66
C CYS A 133 8.22 -1.52 -2.00
N GLN A 134 8.80 -2.61 -2.47
CA GLN A 134 8.25 -3.40 -3.56
C GLN A 134 7.99 -4.83 -3.06
N PHE A 135 6.80 -5.31 -3.32
CA PHE A 135 6.38 -6.68 -3.04
C PHE A 135 6.02 -7.33 -4.37
N SER A 136 6.84 -8.26 -4.82
CA SER A 136 6.66 -8.84 -6.16
C SER A 136 6.72 -10.35 -6.18
N ASN A 137 5.96 -10.97 -7.09
CA ASN A 137 5.97 -12.40 -7.37
C ASN A 137 5.73 -13.28 -6.13
N ASN A 138 5.11 -12.76 -5.07
CA ASN A 138 4.80 -13.55 -3.89
C ASN A 138 3.52 -14.35 -4.16
N TYR A 139 3.52 -15.60 -3.76
CA TYR A 139 2.48 -16.54 -4.11
C TYR A 139 2.06 -17.40 -2.91
N GLU A 140 0.79 -17.36 -2.56
CA GLU A 140 0.16 -18.32 -1.66
C GLU A 140 -0.60 -19.35 -2.49
N PRO A 141 -0.15 -20.61 -2.51
CA PRO A 141 -0.75 -21.62 -3.38
C PRO A 141 -2.20 -21.92 -2.99
N LEU A 142 -2.97 -22.47 -3.92
CA LEU A 142 -4.34 -22.94 -3.72
C LEU A 142 -4.40 -23.83 -2.47
N SER A 143 -4.62 -23.23 -1.34
CA SER A 143 -4.77 -23.92 -0.07
C SER A 143 -6.26 -23.93 0.32
N SER A 144 -6.64 -24.91 1.12
CA SER A 144 -7.97 -24.95 1.76
C SER A 144 -8.17 -23.81 2.81
N LYS A 145 -7.17 -22.94 2.96
CA LYS A 145 -7.20 -21.85 3.92
C LYS A 145 -8.00 -20.68 3.35
N VAL A 146 -8.66 -19.96 4.20
CA VAL A 146 -9.40 -18.74 3.87
C VAL A 146 -8.69 -17.51 4.40
N ASN A 147 -8.96 -16.34 3.82
CA ASN A 147 -8.49 -15.04 4.30
C ASN A 147 -6.96 -14.90 4.33
N ASN A 148 -6.30 -15.22 3.24
CA ASN A 148 -4.87 -15.03 3.06
C ASN A 148 -4.59 -13.97 1.97
N GLY A 149 -3.37 -13.46 1.93
CA GLY A 149 -2.85 -12.63 0.85
C GLY A 149 -1.54 -13.22 0.35
N GLY A 150 -1.23 -13.04 -0.92
CA GLY A 150 0.04 -13.53 -1.48
C GLY A 150 1.26 -12.90 -0.78
N VAL A 151 1.16 -11.62 -0.43
CA VAL A 151 2.20 -10.91 0.32
C VAL A 151 1.93 -10.93 1.82
N MET A 152 0.74 -10.47 2.24
CA MET A 152 0.51 -10.29 3.67
C MET A 152 -0.90 -10.67 4.11
N ARG A 153 -0.94 -11.27 5.30
CA ARG A 153 -2.16 -11.49 6.06
C ARG A 153 -2.13 -10.63 7.32
N VAL A 154 -3.13 -9.78 7.46
CA VAL A 154 -3.30 -8.89 8.60
C VAL A 154 -4.49 -9.39 9.41
N SER A 155 -4.27 -9.92 10.61
CA SER A 155 -5.31 -10.52 11.45
C SER A 155 -5.32 -9.91 12.84
N GLY A 156 -6.37 -9.15 13.18
CA GLY A 156 -6.44 -8.40 14.44
C GLY A 156 -5.20 -7.51 14.65
N SER A 157 -4.78 -6.79 13.60
CA SER A 157 -3.51 -6.07 13.54
C SER A 157 -3.60 -4.94 12.52
N ASN A 158 -2.58 -4.10 12.41
CA ASN A 158 -2.61 -2.92 11.57
C ASN A 158 -1.56 -3.01 10.46
N ALA A 159 -1.93 -2.57 9.24
CA ALA A 159 -0.99 -2.40 8.14
C ALA A 159 -1.14 -1.00 7.53
N PHE A 160 -0.06 -0.25 7.53
CA PHE A 160 0.07 1.08 6.94
C PHE A 160 1.06 0.99 5.77
N LEU A 161 0.51 1.05 4.56
CA LEU A 161 1.24 0.84 3.32
C LEU A 161 1.33 2.16 2.58
N LYS A 162 2.54 2.62 2.31
CA LYS A 162 2.75 3.92 1.68
C LYS A 162 3.82 3.86 0.59
N ASN A 163 3.61 4.60 -0.50
CA ASN A 163 4.58 4.76 -1.59
C ASN A 163 5.14 3.42 -2.10
N SER A 164 4.33 2.37 -2.12
CA SER A 164 4.81 1.00 -2.34
C SER A 164 4.14 0.35 -3.56
N LEU A 165 4.88 -0.55 -4.21
CA LEU A 165 4.44 -1.30 -5.37
C LEU A 165 4.16 -2.76 -5.00
N PHE A 166 2.98 -3.25 -5.34
CA PHE A 166 2.56 -4.65 -5.23
C PHE A 166 2.36 -5.21 -6.64
N LEU A 167 3.31 -6.03 -7.09
CA LEU A 167 3.38 -6.44 -8.48
C LEU A 167 3.34 -7.97 -8.61
N LYS A 168 2.40 -8.50 -9.38
CA LYS A 168 2.32 -9.93 -9.73
C LYS A 168 2.28 -10.86 -8.51
N ASN A 169 1.60 -10.43 -7.45
CA ASN A 169 1.39 -11.30 -6.30
C ASN A 169 0.12 -12.11 -6.48
N ARG A 170 0.10 -13.33 -5.94
CA ARG A 170 -1.01 -14.25 -6.15
C ARG A 170 -1.44 -14.94 -4.86
N CYS A 171 -2.74 -15.09 -4.68
CA CYS A 171 -3.32 -15.84 -3.57
C CYS A 171 -4.50 -16.70 -4.05
N GLY A 172 -4.39 -18.02 -3.87
CA GLY A 172 -5.46 -18.96 -4.17
C GLY A 172 -6.46 -19.21 -3.04
N ALA A 173 -6.35 -18.51 -1.92
CA ALA A 173 -7.23 -18.70 -0.76
C ALA A 173 -8.59 -18.03 -0.97
N SER A 174 -9.68 -18.72 -0.67
CA SER A 174 -11.03 -18.14 -0.69
C SER A 174 -11.10 -16.88 0.16
N TYR A 175 -11.76 -15.85 -0.36
CA TYR A 175 -11.89 -14.52 0.27
C TYR A 175 -10.56 -13.80 0.54
N GLY A 176 -9.49 -14.24 -0.12
CA GLY A 176 -8.15 -13.62 0.00
C GLY A 176 -7.90 -12.59 -1.09
N GLY A 177 -7.06 -11.62 -0.80
CA GLY A 177 -6.53 -10.68 -1.81
C GLY A 177 -5.25 -11.22 -2.45
N GLY A 178 -5.05 -10.99 -3.73
CA GLY A 178 -3.83 -11.40 -4.43
C GLY A 178 -2.56 -10.92 -3.76
N ALA A 179 -2.56 -9.70 -3.22
CA ALA A 179 -1.45 -9.16 -2.43
C ALA A 179 -1.77 -9.13 -0.93
N VAL A 180 -2.83 -8.45 -0.50
CA VAL A 180 -3.11 -8.16 0.90
C VAL A 180 -4.46 -8.71 1.31
N CYS A 181 -4.52 -9.37 2.47
CA CYS A 181 -5.77 -9.71 3.12
C CYS A 181 -5.84 -9.13 4.54
N ALA A 182 -6.84 -8.27 4.81
CA ALA A 182 -7.18 -7.77 6.14
C ALA A 182 -8.37 -8.55 6.69
N TYR A 183 -8.21 -9.11 7.89
CA TYR A 183 -9.18 -10.02 8.49
C TYR A 183 -9.46 -9.66 9.94
N GLY A 184 -10.70 -9.84 10.36
CA GLY A 184 -11.12 -9.64 11.76
C GLY A 184 -11.11 -8.17 12.17
N ASP A 185 -10.55 -7.88 13.33
CA ASP A 185 -10.37 -6.53 13.85
C ASP A 185 -9.02 -5.96 13.41
N SER A 186 -8.95 -5.53 12.15
CA SER A 186 -7.72 -5.02 11.55
C SER A 186 -7.91 -3.61 11.02
N GLU A 187 -6.82 -2.85 10.94
CA GLU A 187 -6.76 -1.60 10.21
C GLU A 187 -5.88 -1.76 8.98
N LEU A 188 -6.40 -1.33 7.84
CA LEU A 188 -5.65 -1.26 6.58
C LEU A 188 -5.67 0.17 6.06
N ARG A 189 -4.52 0.82 6.02
CA ARG A 189 -4.34 2.13 5.41
C ARG A 189 -3.36 2.02 4.25
N VAL A 190 -3.80 2.46 3.07
CA VAL A 190 -3.04 2.38 1.82
C VAL A 190 -2.98 3.78 1.23
N GLU A 191 -1.79 4.31 1.03
CA GLU A 191 -1.58 5.65 0.49
C GLU A 191 -0.47 5.65 -0.57
N ASN A 192 -0.73 6.25 -1.70
CA ASN A 192 0.24 6.41 -2.79
C ASN A 192 0.85 5.07 -3.24
N CYS A 193 0.06 4.00 -3.26
CA CYS A 193 0.52 2.67 -3.64
C CYS A 193 0.01 2.27 -5.03
N SER A 194 0.73 1.36 -5.66
CA SER A 194 0.28 0.71 -6.89
C SER A 194 0.14 -0.79 -6.69
N PHE A 195 -1.00 -1.32 -7.10
CA PHE A 195 -1.29 -2.74 -7.13
C PHE A 195 -1.49 -3.16 -8.58
N VAL A 196 -0.55 -3.92 -9.11
CA VAL A 196 -0.49 -4.20 -10.55
C VAL A 196 -0.36 -5.69 -10.80
N GLU A 197 -1.20 -6.21 -11.68
CA GLU A 197 -1.17 -7.62 -12.10
C GLU A 197 -1.20 -8.62 -10.93
N ASN A 198 -1.91 -8.28 -9.84
CA ASN A 198 -2.10 -9.23 -8.75
C ASN A 198 -3.32 -10.10 -9.02
N GLU A 199 -3.28 -11.36 -8.54
CA GLU A 199 -4.31 -12.36 -8.78
C GLU A 199 -4.81 -12.95 -7.45
N GLY A 200 -6.12 -12.92 -7.23
CA GLY A 200 -6.75 -13.44 -6.02
C GLY A 200 -8.02 -14.24 -6.32
N ALA A 201 -8.45 -15.10 -5.39
CA ALA A 201 -9.74 -15.74 -5.52
C ALA A 201 -10.90 -14.75 -5.32
N ALA A 202 -10.72 -13.78 -4.42
CA ALA A 202 -11.65 -12.68 -4.23
C ALA A 202 -10.87 -11.41 -3.81
N GLY A 203 -10.91 -10.38 -4.65
CA GLY A 203 -10.01 -9.24 -4.58
C GLY A 203 -8.68 -9.53 -5.27
N GLY A 204 -8.54 -9.18 -6.55
CA GLY A 204 -7.29 -9.42 -7.28
C GLY A 204 -6.07 -8.83 -6.58
N ALA A 205 -6.22 -7.67 -5.93
CA ALA A 205 -5.17 -7.06 -5.12
C ALA A 205 -5.44 -7.16 -3.61
N ILE A 206 -6.59 -6.69 -3.15
CA ILE A 206 -6.92 -6.57 -1.72
C ILE A 206 -8.21 -7.31 -1.40
N GLY A 207 -8.14 -8.19 -0.40
CA GLY A 207 -9.30 -8.80 0.24
C GLY A 207 -9.50 -8.27 1.66
N VAL A 208 -10.74 -7.88 1.99
CA VAL A 208 -11.12 -7.46 3.35
C VAL A 208 -12.24 -8.35 3.84
N ASN A 209 -12.05 -8.98 4.99
CA ASN A 209 -13.06 -9.80 5.63
C ASN A 209 -13.34 -9.31 7.05
N ALA A 210 -14.35 -8.45 7.17
CA ALA A 210 -14.78 -7.90 8.43
C ALA A 210 -15.63 -8.93 9.19
N THR A 211 -15.06 -9.60 10.16
CA THR A 211 -15.74 -10.64 10.97
C THR A 211 -15.86 -10.26 12.44
N ALA A 212 -15.12 -9.28 12.91
CA ALA A 212 -15.19 -8.80 14.27
C ALA A 212 -16.48 -8.00 14.50
N LYS A 213 -17.08 -8.17 15.67
CA LYS A 213 -18.33 -7.49 16.00
C LYS A 213 -18.15 -5.99 16.11
N ASN A 214 -17.06 -5.57 16.76
CA ASN A 214 -16.65 -4.18 16.90
C ASN A 214 -15.22 -4.14 17.44
N PRO A 215 -14.34 -3.29 16.89
CA PRO A 215 -14.49 -2.59 15.63
C PRO A 215 -14.32 -3.53 14.42
N SER A 216 -15.01 -3.25 13.33
CA SER A 216 -14.72 -3.92 12.04
C SER A 216 -13.41 -3.42 11.45
N PRO A 217 -12.80 -4.12 10.50
CA PRO A 217 -11.63 -3.62 9.82
C PRO A 217 -11.82 -2.19 9.33
N ARG A 218 -10.95 -1.30 9.76
CA ARG A 218 -10.92 0.08 9.28
C ARG A 218 -10.13 0.10 7.98
N VAL A 219 -10.75 0.54 6.91
CA VAL A 219 -10.16 0.57 5.57
C VAL A 219 -10.11 2.01 5.08
N TYR A 220 -8.91 2.50 4.80
CA TYR A 220 -8.67 3.78 4.15
C TYR A 220 -7.69 3.58 3.01
N ILE A 221 -8.11 3.90 1.79
CA ILE A 221 -7.29 3.77 0.59
C ILE A 221 -7.32 5.10 -0.15
N ALA A 222 -6.16 5.70 -0.37
CA ALA A 222 -6.07 7.00 -1.02
C ALA A 222 -4.92 7.07 -2.03
N ASN A 223 -5.10 7.92 -3.06
CA ASN A 223 -4.06 8.21 -4.05
C ASN A 223 -3.39 6.96 -4.61
N SER A 224 -4.13 5.91 -4.91
CA SER A 224 -3.54 4.63 -5.26
C SER A 224 -4.05 4.14 -6.62
N THR A 225 -3.17 3.46 -7.34
CA THR A 225 -3.47 2.88 -8.65
C THR A 225 -3.67 1.38 -8.51
N PHE A 226 -4.80 0.87 -9.00
CA PHE A 226 -5.13 -0.54 -9.10
C PHE A 226 -5.27 -0.89 -10.57
N ALA A 227 -4.32 -1.65 -11.11
CA ALA A 227 -4.29 -1.90 -12.54
C ALA A 227 -4.05 -3.38 -12.87
N ASN A 228 -4.83 -3.90 -13.82
CA ASN A 228 -4.67 -5.26 -14.35
C ASN A 228 -4.74 -6.36 -13.27
N ASN A 229 -5.43 -6.11 -12.16
CA ASN A 229 -5.62 -7.13 -11.14
C ASN A 229 -6.78 -8.05 -11.52
N THR A 230 -6.68 -9.31 -11.16
CA THR A 230 -7.67 -10.33 -11.55
C THR A 230 -8.19 -11.07 -10.33
N ALA A 231 -9.50 -11.21 -10.24
CA ALA A 231 -10.16 -12.07 -9.25
C ALA A 231 -10.97 -13.17 -9.95
N ASP A 232 -10.85 -14.39 -9.47
CA ASP A 232 -11.62 -15.52 -10.00
C ASP A 232 -13.13 -15.36 -9.74
N ASP A 233 -13.50 -14.77 -8.59
CA ASP A 233 -14.90 -14.59 -8.18
C ASP A 233 -15.29 -13.11 -8.17
N ARG A 234 -14.80 -12.30 -7.22
CA ARG A 234 -15.36 -10.96 -6.96
C ARG A 234 -14.30 -9.89 -6.77
N GLY A 235 -14.61 -8.67 -7.24
CA GLY A 235 -13.76 -7.50 -7.04
C GLY A 235 -12.41 -7.65 -7.72
N GLY A 236 -12.33 -7.39 -9.02
CA GLY A 236 -11.11 -7.55 -9.81
C GLY A 236 -9.88 -6.91 -9.18
N ALA A 237 -10.04 -5.77 -8.52
CA ALA A 237 -8.99 -5.19 -7.68
C ALA A 237 -9.25 -5.41 -6.20
N ILE A 238 -10.44 -5.04 -5.69
CA ILE A 238 -10.74 -5.04 -4.27
C ILE A 238 -12.04 -5.79 -3.98
N TYR A 239 -11.97 -6.71 -3.03
CA TYR A 239 -13.13 -7.36 -2.45
C TYR A 239 -13.24 -7.05 -0.97
N MET A 240 -14.42 -6.66 -0.52
CA MET A 240 -14.72 -6.42 0.88
C MET A 240 -15.97 -7.19 1.27
N GLN A 241 -15.91 -7.92 2.37
CA GLN A 241 -17.12 -8.56 2.92
C GLN A 241 -17.26 -8.34 4.40
N THR A 242 -18.55 -8.40 4.88
CA THR A 242 -18.87 -8.35 6.30
C THR A 242 -19.52 -9.64 6.74
N ALA A 243 -19.24 -10.08 7.97
CA ALA A 243 -20.01 -11.14 8.62
C ALA A 243 -21.28 -10.55 9.27
N THR A 244 -22.22 -11.42 9.64
CA THR A 244 -23.48 -11.04 10.33
C THR A 244 -23.26 -10.38 11.70
N THR A 245 -22.06 -10.45 12.24
CA THR A 245 -21.67 -9.86 13.52
C THR A 245 -21.17 -8.42 13.41
N VAL A 246 -21.04 -7.89 12.21
CA VAL A 246 -20.58 -6.51 11.98
C VAL A 246 -21.78 -5.58 11.98
N ASP A 247 -21.79 -4.59 12.87
CA ASP A 247 -22.88 -3.61 12.97
C ASP A 247 -22.77 -2.51 11.91
N VAL A 248 -21.58 -1.91 11.77
CA VAL A 248 -21.29 -0.84 10.80
C VAL A 248 -19.99 -1.12 10.06
N PHE A 249 -19.97 -0.88 8.76
CA PHE A 249 -18.76 -0.97 7.94
C PHE A 249 -18.63 0.26 7.05
N SER A 250 -17.58 1.05 7.27
CA SER A 250 -17.40 2.38 6.67
C SER A 250 -16.04 2.47 5.95
N PRO A 251 -15.84 1.77 4.82
CA PRO A 251 -14.61 1.86 4.04
C PRO A 251 -14.51 3.22 3.35
N VAL A 252 -13.29 3.77 3.29
CA VAL A 252 -12.99 5.03 2.61
C VAL A 252 -12.04 4.79 1.45
N ILE A 253 -12.43 5.17 0.24
CA ILE A 253 -11.58 5.11 -0.96
C ILE A 253 -11.62 6.47 -1.64
N VAL A 254 -10.46 7.14 -1.72
CA VAL A 254 -10.37 8.54 -2.16
C VAL A 254 -9.25 8.72 -3.18
N ASN A 255 -9.52 9.46 -4.26
CA ASN A 255 -8.50 9.78 -5.25
C ASN A 255 -7.77 8.55 -5.81
N CYS A 256 -8.46 7.45 -6.07
CA CYS A 256 -7.87 6.23 -6.61
C CYS A 256 -8.20 6.02 -8.08
N THR A 257 -7.32 5.35 -8.80
CA THR A 257 -7.53 4.93 -10.18
C THR A 257 -7.61 3.41 -10.26
N PHE A 258 -8.70 2.93 -10.85
CA PHE A 258 -8.94 1.51 -11.12
C PHE A 258 -9.02 1.32 -12.63
N VAL A 259 -8.10 0.55 -13.22
CA VAL A 259 -8.01 0.38 -14.66
C VAL A 259 -7.60 -1.04 -15.04
N GLY A 260 -8.28 -1.64 -16.02
CA GLY A 260 -7.94 -2.96 -16.54
C GLY A 260 -8.12 -4.10 -15.54
N ASN A 261 -8.90 -3.94 -14.48
CA ASN A 261 -9.11 -5.01 -13.51
C ASN A 261 -10.25 -5.93 -13.96
N LEU A 262 -10.16 -7.23 -13.62
CA LEU A 262 -11.11 -8.25 -14.01
C LEU A 262 -11.63 -9.02 -12.79
N GLY A 263 -12.95 -9.13 -12.67
CA GLY A 263 -13.60 -9.98 -11.67
C GLY A 263 -14.99 -10.41 -12.14
N SER A 264 -15.51 -11.54 -11.64
CA SER A 264 -16.83 -12.00 -12.05
C SER A 264 -17.95 -11.05 -11.59
N ASN A 265 -17.83 -10.52 -10.38
CA ASN A 265 -18.75 -9.54 -9.83
C ASN A 265 -17.97 -8.32 -9.35
N GLY A 266 -18.16 -7.17 -10.02
CA GLY A 266 -17.37 -5.97 -9.77
C GLY A 266 -15.97 -6.07 -10.39
N GLY A 267 -15.82 -5.62 -11.62
CA GLY A 267 -14.53 -5.62 -12.31
C GLY A 267 -13.45 -4.90 -11.54
N ALA A 268 -13.77 -3.76 -10.93
CA ALA A 268 -12.86 -3.03 -10.06
C ALA A 268 -13.04 -3.41 -8.58
N LEU A 269 -14.25 -3.24 -8.07
CA LEU A 269 -14.56 -3.31 -6.66
C LEU A 269 -15.85 -4.08 -6.41
N CYS A 270 -15.83 -4.99 -5.46
CA CYS A 270 -17.04 -5.63 -4.95
C CYS A 270 -17.12 -5.49 -3.42
N VAL A 271 -18.26 -5.00 -2.94
CA VAL A 271 -18.58 -5.02 -1.51
C VAL A 271 -19.73 -5.99 -1.28
N TRP A 272 -19.50 -6.97 -0.43
CA TRP A 272 -20.47 -7.98 -0.04
C TRP A 272 -20.87 -7.78 1.40
N SER A 273 -22.05 -7.23 1.65
CA SER A 273 -22.54 -7.01 3.00
C SER A 273 -23.57 -8.05 3.42
N LYS A 274 -23.62 -8.36 4.71
CA LYS A 274 -24.74 -9.08 5.31
C LYS A 274 -25.86 -8.09 5.66
N ALA A 275 -27.11 -8.56 5.62
CA ALA A 275 -28.28 -7.70 5.80
C ALA A 275 -28.35 -6.93 7.13
N THR A 276 -27.65 -7.41 8.16
CA THR A 276 -27.61 -6.78 9.49
C THR A 276 -26.56 -5.67 9.62
N THR A 277 -25.70 -5.48 8.62
CA THR A 277 -24.64 -4.47 8.65
C THR A 277 -25.13 -3.17 8.03
N THR A 278 -24.97 -2.04 8.71
CA THR A 278 -25.09 -0.72 8.11
C THR A 278 -23.83 -0.44 7.30
N MET A 279 -24.00 -0.13 6.02
CA MET A 279 -22.91 0.19 5.13
C MET A 279 -22.81 1.70 4.96
N GLU A 280 -21.67 2.28 5.29
CA GLU A 280 -21.38 3.71 5.16
C GLU A 280 -20.11 3.96 4.32
N PRO A 281 -20.08 3.46 3.08
CA PRO A 281 -18.89 3.62 2.24
C PRO A 281 -18.71 5.07 1.82
N THR A 282 -17.46 5.52 1.80
CA THR A 282 -17.07 6.84 1.30
C THR A 282 -16.18 6.69 0.09
N PHE A 283 -16.68 7.09 -1.09
CA PHE A 283 -15.96 7.03 -2.35
C PHE A 283 -15.94 8.42 -2.99
N VAL A 284 -14.76 9.04 -3.03
CA VAL A 284 -14.63 10.42 -3.50
C VAL A 284 -13.48 10.52 -4.51
N ASN A 285 -13.73 11.18 -5.64
CA ASN A 285 -12.75 11.45 -6.69
C ASN A 285 -12.08 10.17 -7.25
N ASN A 286 -12.77 9.05 -7.33
CA ASN A 286 -12.19 7.84 -7.90
C ASN A 286 -12.48 7.73 -9.38
N LEU A 287 -11.53 7.21 -10.14
CA LEU A 287 -11.62 6.91 -11.56
C LEU A 287 -11.71 5.41 -11.76
N PHE A 288 -12.81 4.94 -12.30
CA PHE A 288 -13.04 3.55 -12.66
C PHE A 288 -13.12 3.46 -14.18
N ALA A 289 -12.10 2.90 -14.80
CA ALA A 289 -11.95 2.89 -16.23
C ALA A 289 -11.37 1.56 -16.75
N GLU A 290 -11.91 1.04 -17.86
CA GLU A 290 -11.49 -0.24 -18.48
C GLU A 290 -11.47 -1.44 -17.51
N ASN A 291 -12.36 -1.48 -16.52
CA ASN A 291 -12.48 -2.67 -15.69
C ASN A 291 -13.58 -3.58 -16.24
N TYR A 292 -13.45 -4.89 -16.04
CA TYR A 292 -14.31 -5.85 -16.69
C TYR A 292 -14.94 -6.81 -15.71
N SER A 293 -16.19 -7.11 -15.96
CA SER A 293 -16.90 -8.18 -15.24
C SER A 293 -17.23 -9.31 -16.21
N ASN A 294 -16.83 -10.53 -15.88
CA ASN A 294 -17.16 -11.72 -16.66
C ASN A 294 -18.32 -12.50 -16.02
N THR A 295 -19.33 -11.81 -15.50
CA THR A 295 -20.53 -12.48 -15.01
C THR A 295 -21.17 -13.36 -16.07
N TRP A 296 -21.68 -14.50 -15.65
CA TRP A 296 -22.20 -15.61 -16.41
C TRP A 296 -23.40 -15.30 -17.34
N MET A 297 -23.82 -14.06 -17.47
CA MET A 297 -25.02 -13.70 -18.20
C MET A 297 -24.74 -12.63 -19.24
N ASP A 298 -24.89 -13.05 -20.49
CA ASP A 298 -25.06 -12.25 -21.70
C ASP A 298 -23.98 -11.24 -22.11
N ASP A 299 -23.66 -11.26 -23.40
CA ASP A 299 -22.61 -10.50 -24.10
C ASP A 299 -22.62 -8.97 -23.90
N GLU A 300 -23.64 -8.40 -23.28
CA GLU A 300 -23.78 -6.95 -23.09
C GLU A 300 -23.29 -6.45 -21.70
N SER A 301 -22.87 -7.33 -20.79
CA SER A 301 -22.50 -6.96 -19.41
C SER A 301 -20.99 -6.85 -19.15
N ARG A 302 -20.20 -6.56 -20.16
CA ARG A 302 -18.73 -6.47 -20.10
C ARG A 302 -18.21 -5.12 -19.56
N PHE A 303 -18.90 -4.51 -18.61
CA PHE A 303 -18.59 -3.15 -18.23
C PHE A 303 -17.98 -3.03 -16.84
N ASP A 304 -17.24 -1.95 -16.63
CA ASP A 304 -16.71 -1.50 -15.34
C ASP A 304 -17.79 -1.55 -14.28
N ILE A 305 -17.66 -2.45 -13.32
CA ILE A 305 -18.67 -2.55 -12.28
C ILE A 305 -18.03 -2.34 -10.91
N VAL A 306 -18.50 -1.30 -10.26
CA VAL A 306 -18.47 -1.23 -8.81
C VAL A 306 -19.70 -1.96 -8.31
N ALA A 307 -19.53 -3.22 -7.92
CA ALA A 307 -20.64 -4.03 -7.49
C ALA A 307 -20.88 -3.94 -5.99
N PHE A 308 -22.11 -3.63 -5.63
CA PHE A 308 -22.60 -3.79 -4.27
C PHE A 308 -23.55 -4.98 -4.22
N TYR A 309 -23.09 -6.06 -3.61
CA TYR A 309 -23.94 -7.19 -3.29
C TYR A 309 -24.26 -7.16 -1.82
N MET A 310 -25.53 -6.98 -1.56
CA MET A 310 -26.04 -7.22 -0.22
C MET A 310 -26.62 -8.62 -0.23
N ALA A 311 -25.96 -9.57 0.45
CA ALA A 311 -26.49 -10.91 0.56
C ALA A 311 -27.86 -10.83 1.21
N GLY A 312 -28.91 -10.93 0.41
CA GLY A 312 -30.28 -10.89 0.84
C GLY A 312 -30.50 -11.93 1.92
N GLN A 313 -30.47 -11.52 3.18
CA GLN A 313 -31.08 -12.31 4.22
C GLN A 313 -32.58 -12.09 4.09
N VAL A 314 -33.31 -13.17 4.15
CA VAL A 314 -34.75 -13.13 4.16
C VAL A 314 -35.24 -13.34 5.59
N ASP A 315 -36.36 -12.77 5.91
CA ASP A 315 -37.11 -13.06 7.17
C ASP A 315 -37.71 -14.47 7.14
N ALA A 316 -38.42 -14.81 8.21
CA ALA A 316 -39.08 -16.10 8.33
C ALA A 316 -40.18 -16.35 7.24
N ASN A 317 -40.58 -15.32 6.50
CA ASN A 317 -41.55 -15.37 5.41
C ASN A 317 -40.88 -15.31 4.03
N ASN A 318 -39.55 -15.48 3.97
CA ASN A 318 -38.74 -15.40 2.74
C ASN A 318 -38.77 -14.02 2.07
N GLN A 319 -39.04 -12.94 2.85
CA GLN A 319 -38.97 -11.57 2.35
C GLN A 319 -37.59 -10.98 2.64
N PRO A 320 -37.01 -10.19 1.71
CA PRO A 320 -35.74 -9.54 1.93
C PRO A 320 -35.77 -8.66 3.18
N LEU A 321 -34.78 -8.82 4.05
CA LEU A 321 -34.59 -7.91 5.18
C LEU A 321 -34.16 -6.53 4.65
N PRO A 322 -34.65 -5.44 5.23
CA PRO A 322 -34.23 -4.10 4.84
C PRO A 322 -32.73 -3.93 5.11
N GLN A 323 -32.05 -3.36 4.15
CA GLN A 323 -30.63 -3.08 4.23
C GLN A 323 -30.42 -1.57 4.33
N THR A 324 -29.46 -1.15 5.14
CA THR A 324 -29.14 0.26 5.29
C THR A 324 -27.81 0.54 4.62
N VAL A 325 -27.85 1.32 3.54
CA VAL A 325 -26.66 1.84 2.85
C VAL A 325 -26.73 3.36 2.85
N LEU A 326 -25.72 4.00 3.42
CA LEU A 326 -25.59 5.43 3.55
C LEU A 326 -24.28 5.89 2.87
N PRO A 327 -24.20 5.83 1.53
CA PRO A 327 -22.96 6.11 0.83
C PRO A 327 -22.67 7.61 0.76
N VAL A 328 -21.41 7.99 0.94
CA VAL A 328 -20.87 9.29 0.55
C VAL A 328 -20.06 9.10 -0.72
N CYS A 329 -20.73 9.22 -1.88
CA CYS A 329 -20.12 9.03 -3.19
C CYS A 329 -20.16 10.33 -3.97
N LYS A 330 -18.98 10.97 -4.16
CA LYS A 330 -18.90 12.29 -4.82
C LYS A 330 -17.78 12.36 -5.84
N ASN A 331 -18.08 12.99 -6.97
CA ASN A 331 -17.10 13.29 -8.02
C ASN A 331 -16.33 12.05 -8.52
N ASN A 332 -16.97 10.87 -8.52
CA ASN A 332 -16.37 9.69 -9.13
C ASN A 332 -16.67 9.67 -10.63
N LEU A 333 -15.73 9.16 -11.42
CA LEU A 333 -15.90 8.84 -12.82
C LEU A 333 -15.98 7.33 -12.99
N TYR A 334 -17.00 6.82 -13.67
CA TYR A 334 -17.25 5.39 -13.78
C TYR A 334 -17.97 5.05 -15.09
N VAL A 335 -17.83 3.81 -15.58
CA VAL A 335 -18.60 3.37 -16.76
C VAL A 335 -19.92 2.74 -16.33
N ALA A 336 -19.88 1.83 -15.37
CA ALA A 336 -21.09 1.23 -14.79
C ALA A 336 -20.93 0.96 -13.29
N ALA A 337 -22.03 0.97 -12.57
CA ALA A 337 -22.08 0.64 -11.15
C ALA A 337 -23.44 0.04 -10.80
N SER A 338 -23.54 -0.64 -9.65
CA SER A 338 -24.80 -1.12 -9.11
C SER A 338 -25.81 0.01 -8.94
N ASP A 339 -27.07 -0.27 -9.17
CA ASP A 339 -28.17 0.70 -9.13
C ASP A 339 -28.14 1.57 -7.87
N GLY A 340 -28.23 2.89 -8.08
CA GLY A 340 -28.32 3.88 -7.01
C GLY A 340 -27.02 4.15 -6.24
N PHE A 341 -25.93 3.43 -6.51
CA PHE A 341 -24.70 3.60 -5.76
C PHE A 341 -24.03 4.97 -5.99
N PHE A 342 -23.96 5.41 -7.23
CA PHE A 342 -23.48 6.74 -7.61
C PHE A 342 -24.63 7.71 -7.94
N ALA A 343 -25.70 7.67 -7.16
CA ALA A 343 -26.90 8.49 -7.40
C ALA A 343 -26.71 9.99 -7.18
N ASP A 344 -25.66 10.42 -6.46
CA ASP A 344 -25.29 11.83 -6.33
C ASP A 344 -24.89 12.39 -7.70
N GLY A 345 -25.53 13.48 -8.11
CA GLY A 345 -25.34 14.08 -9.44
C GLY A 345 -23.94 14.65 -9.71
N SER A 346 -23.02 14.64 -8.72
CA SER A 346 -21.61 14.98 -8.91
C SER A 346 -20.81 13.83 -9.51
N ASN A 347 -21.29 12.60 -9.40
CA ASN A 347 -20.69 11.44 -10.07
C ASN A 347 -21.08 11.43 -11.55
N LYS A 348 -20.16 11.05 -12.43
CA LYS A 348 -20.38 11.07 -13.88
C LYS A 348 -20.06 9.71 -14.49
N ALA A 349 -21.00 9.22 -15.28
CA ALA A 349 -20.72 8.13 -16.20
C ALA A 349 -19.79 8.62 -17.33
N VAL A 350 -18.83 7.81 -17.70
CA VAL A 350 -17.87 8.06 -18.78
C VAL A 350 -18.11 7.08 -19.92
N ASN A 351 -17.84 7.52 -21.13
CA ASN A 351 -17.89 6.69 -22.32
C ASN A 351 -16.47 6.48 -22.84
N PHE A 352 -15.99 5.25 -22.74
CA PHE A 352 -14.63 4.87 -23.10
C PHE A 352 -14.26 5.13 -24.56
N ASP A 353 -15.23 4.93 -25.46
CA ASP A 353 -15.00 5.06 -26.90
C ASP A 353 -14.88 6.53 -27.35
N SER A 354 -15.42 7.46 -26.57
CA SER A 354 -15.47 8.88 -26.92
C SER A 354 -14.72 9.81 -25.96
N ASP A 355 -14.51 9.39 -24.71
CA ASP A 355 -13.91 10.23 -23.69
C ASP A 355 -12.40 10.00 -23.58
N VAL A 356 -11.62 11.06 -23.63
CA VAL A 356 -10.19 10.99 -23.41
C VAL A 356 -9.90 10.91 -21.91
N ILE A 357 -9.27 9.86 -21.45
CA ILE A 357 -8.96 9.65 -20.04
C ILE A 357 -7.46 9.59 -19.78
N PHE A 358 -6.74 8.64 -20.40
CA PHE A 358 -5.33 8.38 -20.13
C PHE A 358 -4.38 8.95 -21.18
N ALA A 359 -3.14 9.20 -20.77
CA ALA A 359 -2.10 9.80 -21.62
C ALA A 359 -1.54 8.86 -22.68
N SER A 360 -1.60 7.54 -22.47
CA SER A 360 -1.14 6.55 -23.43
C SER A 360 -2.27 6.17 -24.38
N THR A 361 -1.95 6.12 -25.67
CA THR A 361 -2.89 5.79 -26.73
C THR A 361 -2.66 4.42 -27.37
N GLU A 362 -1.69 3.67 -26.91
CA GLU A 362 -1.61 2.27 -27.29
C GLU A 362 -2.69 1.49 -26.52
N GLN A 363 -3.93 1.71 -26.93
CA GLN A 363 -4.99 0.76 -26.65
C GLN A 363 -4.52 -0.55 -27.25
N ASN A 364 -4.47 -1.60 -26.44
CA ASN A 364 -4.43 -2.94 -26.98
C ASN A 364 -5.72 -3.09 -27.80
N PRO A 365 -5.65 -3.14 -29.14
CA PRO A 365 -6.86 -3.24 -29.92
C PRO A 365 -7.61 -4.49 -29.48
N TRP A 366 -8.87 -4.37 -29.19
CA TRP A 366 -9.79 -5.46 -29.09
C TRP A 366 -9.65 -6.33 -30.34
N ASP A 367 -9.06 -7.49 -30.22
CA ASP A 367 -9.16 -8.50 -31.26
C ASP A 367 -10.38 -9.34 -30.91
N GLU A 368 -11.51 -9.04 -31.56
CA GLU A 368 -12.80 -9.72 -31.35
C GLU A 368 -12.75 -11.24 -31.62
N GLY A 369 -11.58 -11.78 -31.96
CA GLY A 369 -11.36 -13.18 -32.29
C GLY A 369 -10.46 -13.95 -31.34
N ASP A 370 -9.87 -13.32 -30.32
CA ASP A 370 -8.97 -14.00 -29.39
C ASP A 370 -9.74 -14.48 -28.16
N GLU A 371 -9.86 -15.82 -28.04
CA GLU A 371 -10.46 -16.48 -26.86
C GLU A 371 -9.62 -16.27 -25.58
N SER A 372 -8.38 -15.81 -25.71
CA SER A 372 -7.54 -15.35 -24.60
C SER A 372 -7.71 -13.85 -24.40
N TYR A 373 -8.80 -13.45 -23.78
CA TYR A 373 -9.10 -12.08 -23.45
C TYR A 373 -7.99 -11.42 -22.62
N ASN A 374 -7.21 -10.55 -23.23
CA ASN A 374 -6.19 -9.77 -22.54
C ASN A 374 -6.78 -8.42 -22.10
N HIS A 375 -7.31 -8.37 -20.87
CA HIS A 375 -7.85 -7.15 -20.25
C HIS A 375 -6.75 -6.18 -19.78
N GLN A 376 -5.48 -6.49 -20.01
CA GLN A 376 -4.37 -5.68 -19.51
C GLN A 376 -4.24 -4.36 -20.26
N THR A 377 -4.22 -3.26 -19.52
CA THR A 377 -3.96 -1.94 -20.07
C THR A 377 -2.48 -1.64 -20.16
N SER A 378 -2.08 -0.91 -21.20
CA SER A 378 -0.72 -0.42 -21.39
C SER A 378 -0.49 1.01 -20.85
N VAL A 379 -1.50 1.62 -20.22
CA VAL A 379 -1.45 3.03 -19.78
C VAL A 379 -0.53 3.30 -18.59
N LEU A 380 0.12 2.27 -18.05
CA LEU A 380 0.98 2.39 -16.86
C LEU A 380 2.36 2.95 -17.19
N SER A 381 2.83 3.87 -16.38
CA SER A 381 4.14 4.50 -16.54
C SER A 381 4.92 4.63 -15.24
N GLY A 382 6.24 4.80 -15.36
CA GLY A 382 7.15 4.97 -14.24
C GLY A 382 7.38 3.71 -13.40
N ASP A 383 8.30 3.81 -12.43
CA ASP A 383 8.65 2.70 -11.53
C ASP A 383 7.49 2.28 -10.63
N MET A 384 6.64 3.24 -10.25
CA MET A 384 5.43 3.00 -9.45
C MET A 384 4.25 2.46 -10.27
N LYS A 385 4.37 2.34 -11.59
CA LYS A 385 3.29 1.81 -12.44
C LYS A 385 1.97 2.56 -12.24
N VAL A 386 1.99 3.87 -12.40
CA VAL A 386 0.78 4.71 -12.30
C VAL A 386 0.12 4.93 -13.65
N ALA A 387 -1.20 5.07 -13.66
CA ALA A 387 -1.97 5.42 -14.85
C ALA A 387 -2.06 6.95 -14.97
N MET A 388 -1.31 7.54 -15.91
CA MET A 388 -1.29 8.99 -16.14
C MET A 388 -2.51 9.43 -16.93
N ILE A 389 -3.22 10.46 -16.45
CA ILE A 389 -4.32 11.07 -17.21
C ILE A 389 -3.79 11.96 -18.35
N ALA A 390 -4.55 12.03 -19.43
CA ALA A 390 -4.21 12.85 -20.60
C ALA A 390 -4.38 14.35 -20.32
N GLU A 391 -3.78 15.20 -21.16
CA GLU A 391 -3.91 16.66 -21.10
C GLU A 391 -5.38 17.13 -21.16
N ASN A 392 -6.15 16.51 -22.02
CA ASN A 392 -7.57 16.83 -22.21
C ASN A 392 -8.50 15.81 -21.53
N SER A 393 -7.99 15.15 -20.47
CA SER A 393 -8.76 14.16 -19.77
C SER A 393 -10.02 14.76 -19.13
N ILE A 394 -11.14 14.06 -19.26
CA ILE A 394 -12.37 14.41 -18.53
C ILE A 394 -12.18 14.28 -17.00
N ALA A 395 -11.14 13.61 -16.54
CA ALA A 395 -10.77 13.51 -15.14
C ALA A 395 -10.05 14.77 -14.64
N SER A 396 -9.46 15.57 -15.53
CA SER A 396 -8.73 16.78 -15.17
C SER A 396 -9.66 17.84 -14.60
N GLY A 397 -9.41 18.29 -13.36
CA GLY A 397 -10.21 19.31 -12.68
C GLY A 397 -11.67 18.90 -12.39
N ALA A 398 -11.99 17.61 -12.45
CA ALA A 398 -13.36 17.11 -12.22
C ALA A 398 -13.62 16.71 -10.76
N GLY A 399 -12.60 16.72 -9.92
CA GLY A 399 -12.69 16.34 -8.52
C GLY A 399 -13.09 17.48 -7.58
N ILE A 400 -13.22 17.13 -6.32
CA ILE A 400 -13.52 18.04 -5.21
C ILE A 400 -12.38 17.99 -4.17
N ALA A 401 -11.96 19.18 -3.69
CA ALA A 401 -10.84 19.26 -2.73
C ALA A 401 -11.27 19.06 -1.28
N VAL A 402 -12.55 19.29 -0.96
CA VAL A 402 -13.07 19.21 0.41
C VAL A 402 -14.42 18.53 0.44
N VAL A 403 -14.56 17.53 1.27
CA VAL A 403 -15.83 16.91 1.65
C VAL A 403 -15.84 16.80 3.17
N ASP A 404 -16.89 17.30 3.82
CA ASP A 404 -17.01 17.30 5.27
C ASP A 404 -16.86 15.89 5.85
N GLY A 405 -15.97 15.74 6.82
CA GLY A 405 -15.69 14.46 7.47
C GLY A 405 -14.85 13.47 6.66
N VAL A 406 -14.38 13.85 5.47
CA VAL A 406 -13.55 13.00 4.62
C VAL A 406 -12.13 13.56 4.52
N GLU A 407 -11.14 12.74 4.83
CA GLU A 407 -9.73 13.06 4.62
C GLU A 407 -9.41 12.95 3.12
N ILE A 408 -9.25 14.09 2.42
CA ILE A 408 -8.85 14.13 1.02
C ILE A 408 -7.39 14.58 0.95
N PRO A 409 -6.48 13.77 0.36
CA PRO A 409 -5.08 14.13 0.21
C PRO A 409 -4.87 15.41 -0.61
N THR A 410 -3.97 16.28 -0.14
CA THR A 410 -3.60 17.53 -0.82
C THR A 410 -2.50 17.37 -1.88
N VAL A 411 -1.93 16.18 -1.98
CA VAL A 411 -0.97 15.79 -3.02
C VAL A 411 -1.48 14.54 -3.73
N ASP A 412 -1.01 14.30 -4.95
CA ASP A 412 -1.35 13.11 -5.72
C ASP A 412 -0.41 11.92 -5.39
N GLN A 413 -0.59 10.79 -6.06
CA GLN A 413 0.24 9.59 -5.88
C GLN A 413 1.72 9.84 -6.16
N LEU A 414 2.06 10.78 -7.02
CA LEU A 414 3.42 11.14 -7.40
C LEU A 414 4.02 12.27 -6.53
N GLY A 415 3.23 12.80 -5.58
CA GLY A 415 3.64 13.90 -4.71
C GLY A 415 3.40 15.29 -5.28
N ASN A 416 2.72 15.42 -6.41
CA ASN A 416 2.33 16.72 -6.96
C ASN A 416 1.20 17.33 -6.14
N ALA A 417 1.26 18.64 -5.88
CA ALA A 417 0.20 19.33 -5.17
C ALA A 417 -1.12 19.30 -5.97
N ARG A 418 -2.21 18.95 -5.31
CA ARG A 418 -3.54 19.01 -5.92
C ARG A 418 -4.05 20.44 -5.94
N PRO A 419 -4.59 20.92 -7.07
CA PRO A 419 -5.19 22.25 -7.18
C PRO A 419 -6.53 22.34 -6.41
N ALA A 420 -7.11 23.54 -6.34
CA ALA A 420 -8.42 23.78 -5.72
C ALA A 420 -9.56 22.96 -6.38
N THR A 421 -9.42 22.65 -7.66
CA THR A 421 -10.25 21.71 -8.42
C THR A 421 -9.34 20.57 -8.85
N PRO A 422 -9.16 19.54 -8.02
CA PRO A 422 -8.25 18.45 -8.32
C PRO A 422 -8.77 17.57 -9.45
N SER A 423 -7.88 16.78 -10.02
CA SER A 423 -8.28 15.72 -10.93
C SER A 423 -8.92 14.56 -10.17
N VAL A 424 -9.79 13.83 -10.86
CA VAL A 424 -10.31 12.55 -10.39
C VAL A 424 -9.27 11.46 -10.65
N GLY A 425 -9.08 10.56 -9.68
CA GLY A 425 -8.08 9.51 -9.76
C GLY A 425 -6.81 9.79 -8.96
N ALA A 426 -5.85 8.88 -9.08
CA ALA A 426 -4.64 8.84 -8.24
C ALA A 426 -3.63 9.95 -8.55
N VAL A 427 -3.60 10.46 -9.79
CA VAL A 427 -2.60 11.44 -10.27
C VAL A 427 -3.25 12.69 -10.81
N GLU A 428 -2.54 13.81 -10.66
CA GLU A 428 -2.89 15.05 -11.34
C GLU A 428 -2.31 15.08 -12.75
N TYR A 429 -3.03 15.72 -13.68
CA TYR A 429 -2.41 16.09 -14.92
C TYR A 429 -1.33 17.15 -14.65
N SER A 430 -0.13 16.88 -15.07
CA SER A 430 0.98 17.83 -15.02
C SER A 430 1.32 18.29 -16.42
N SER A 431 1.12 19.58 -16.72
CA SER A 431 1.56 20.20 -17.98
C SER A 431 3.09 20.23 -18.14
N LEU A 432 3.84 19.73 -17.17
CA LEU A 432 5.28 19.49 -17.27
C LEU A 432 5.63 18.29 -18.16
N SER A 433 4.64 17.65 -18.78
CA SER A 433 4.82 16.58 -19.77
C SER A 433 5.32 17.06 -21.15
N GLY A 434 6.18 18.07 -21.20
CA GLY A 434 7.04 18.32 -22.36
C GLY A 434 8.18 17.32 -22.49
N ILE A 435 8.16 16.21 -21.74
CA ILE A 435 9.13 15.13 -21.77
C ILE A 435 8.41 13.83 -22.12
N THR A 436 8.16 13.64 -23.42
CA THR A 436 8.02 12.31 -24.01
C THR A 436 9.39 11.62 -23.93
N GLY A 437 9.63 10.93 -22.88
CA GLY A 437 10.90 10.21 -22.68
C GLY A 437 11.11 9.98 -21.22
N ASN A 438 10.81 8.75 -20.75
CA ASN A 438 11.08 8.25 -19.41
C ASN A 438 10.74 9.29 -18.33
N VAL A 439 9.75 9.04 -17.49
CA VAL A 439 9.68 9.69 -16.19
C VAL A 439 10.91 9.22 -15.40
N LYS A 440 12.06 9.71 -15.84
CA LYS A 440 13.27 9.73 -15.08
C LYS A 440 13.05 10.82 -14.04
N ASP A 441 12.73 10.36 -12.86
CA ASP A 441 13.27 10.92 -11.66
C ASP A 441 12.67 12.25 -11.21
N VAL A 442 11.46 12.18 -10.66
CA VAL A 442 11.11 13.19 -9.65
C VAL A 442 12.09 12.97 -8.50
N VAL A 443 12.99 13.92 -8.33
CA VAL A 443 13.93 13.90 -7.21
C VAL A 443 13.10 13.90 -5.92
N ARG A 444 13.14 12.81 -5.18
CA ARG A 444 12.49 12.68 -3.88
C ARG A 444 13.56 12.77 -2.82
N ILE A 445 13.28 13.58 -1.78
CA ILE A 445 14.17 13.79 -0.66
C ILE A 445 13.43 13.43 0.61
N TRP A 446 14.06 12.68 1.49
CA TRP A 446 13.53 12.42 2.84
C TRP A 446 14.70 12.31 3.82
N ASN A 447 14.41 12.36 5.11
CA ASN A 447 15.44 12.19 6.12
C ASN A 447 15.03 11.24 7.23
N SER A 448 16.04 10.59 7.82
CA SER A 448 15.92 9.84 9.06
C SER A 448 16.97 10.41 10.03
N GLY A 449 16.52 11.13 11.05
CA GLY A 449 17.43 11.91 11.88
C GLY A 449 18.20 12.94 11.04
N ASN A 450 19.52 12.98 11.18
CA ASN A 450 20.42 13.84 10.43
C ASN A 450 20.90 13.29 9.08
N ILE A 451 20.39 12.12 8.67
CA ILE A 451 20.76 11.51 7.40
C ILE A 451 19.67 11.81 6.37
N VAL A 452 20.07 12.37 5.25
CA VAL A 452 19.20 12.69 4.10
C VAL A 452 19.45 11.68 2.99
N TYR A 453 18.38 11.28 2.35
CA TYR A 453 18.34 10.40 1.19
C TYR A 453 17.72 11.14 0.02
N ALA A 454 18.13 10.81 -1.18
CA ALA A 454 17.52 11.29 -2.42
C ALA A 454 17.41 10.16 -3.44
N THR A 455 16.28 10.14 -4.17
CA THR A 455 16.08 9.28 -5.34
C THR A 455 15.65 10.13 -6.52
N GLY A 456 15.76 9.58 -7.72
CA GLY A 456 15.39 10.30 -8.92
C GLY A 456 16.49 11.23 -9.45
N LEU A 457 17.72 11.06 -9.02
CA LEU A 457 18.87 11.83 -9.53
C LEU A 457 19.56 11.08 -10.68
N ASP A 458 19.64 11.68 -11.85
CA ASP A 458 20.39 11.14 -12.99
C ASP A 458 21.90 11.07 -12.73
N LYS A 459 22.39 11.97 -11.90
CA LYS A 459 23.79 12.08 -11.48
C LYS A 459 23.84 12.71 -10.09
N ALA A 460 24.99 12.61 -9.44
CA ALA A 460 25.20 13.29 -8.17
C ALA A 460 24.90 14.79 -8.29
N ALA A 461 24.14 15.31 -7.34
CA ALA A 461 23.68 16.70 -7.30
C ALA A 461 24.13 17.40 -6.02
N THR A 462 24.18 18.72 -6.04
CA THR A 462 24.44 19.51 -4.85
C THR A 462 23.19 19.59 -3.99
N ALA A 463 23.30 19.15 -2.74
CA ALA A 463 22.29 19.34 -1.69
C ALA A 463 22.62 20.62 -0.91
N LYS A 464 21.69 21.57 -0.83
CA LYS A 464 21.82 22.80 -0.06
C LYS A 464 20.77 22.81 1.05
N VAL A 465 21.21 22.99 2.28
CA VAL A 465 20.30 23.05 3.44
C VAL A 465 20.27 24.49 3.98
N TYR A 466 19.07 24.98 4.16
CA TYR A 466 18.80 26.34 4.62
C TYR A 466 18.06 26.33 5.96
N SER A 467 18.42 27.26 6.83
CA SER A 467 17.61 27.57 8.01
C SER A 467 16.25 28.14 7.61
N MET A 468 15.28 28.13 8.52
CA MET A 468 13.97 28.75 8.29
C MET A 468 14.02 30.27 8.06
N THR A 469 15.15 30.91 8.37
CA THR A 469 15.41 32.32 8.08
C THR A 469 16.07 32.55 6.71
N GLY A 470 16.31 31.48 5.94
CA GLY A 470 16.88 31.52 4.59
C GLY A 470 18.40 31.50 4.52
N GLY A 471 19.10 31.37 5.66
CA GLY A 471 20.54 31.23 5.70
C GLY A 471 20.99 29.82 5.27
N LEU A 472 21.97 29.72 4.37
CA LEU A 472 22.59 28.43 4.01
C LEU A 472 23.40 27.90 5.20
N VAL A 473 23.07 26.70 5.69
CA VAL A 473 23.70 26.06 6.86
C VAL A 473 24.58 24.88 6.46
N TYR A 474 24.31 24.26 5.30
CA TYR A 474 25.12 23.15 4.81
C TYR A 474 25.03 23.04 3.28
N GLU A 475 26.14 22.61 2.66
CA GLU A 475 26.20 22.26 1.25
C GLU A 475 27.05 21.00 1.07
N GLY A 476 26.53 20.00 0.35
CA GLY A 476 27.19 18.72 0.12
C GLY A 476 26.74 18.08 -1.19
N ILE A 477 27.32 16.96 -1.54
CA ILE A 477 26.95 16.20 -2.74
C ILE A 477 26.15 14.99 -2.32
N ILE A 478 25.01 14.78 -2.96
CA ILE A 478 24.17 13.59 -2.79
C ILE A 478 24.00 12.89 -4.15
N ALA A 479 24.16 11.59 -4.18
CA ALA A 479 23.90 10.78 -5.37
C ALA A 479 22.57 10.07 -5.26
N ASN A 480 22.09 9.55 -6.38
CA ASN A 480 20.87 8.76 -6.41
C ASN A 480 20.99 7.54 -5.48
N HIS A 481 19.99 7.30 -4.65
CA HIS A 481 19.96 6.22 -3.64
C HIS A 481 21.14 6.25 -2.64
N SER A 482 21.80 7.39 -2.42
CA SER A 482 22.84 7.53 -1.41
C SER A 482 22.35 8.26 -0.17
N ALA A 483 23.07 8.06 0.93
CA ALA A 483 22.87 8.79 2.18
C ALA A 483 23.82 9.97 2.26
N LEU A 484 23.34 11.11 2.73
CA LEU A 484 24.12 12.29 3.05
C LEU A 484 23.93 12.64 4.51
N GLU A 485 24.94 12.48 5.34
CA GLU A 485 24.90 12.90 6.73
C GLU A 485 25.05 14.42 6.82
N LEU A 486 24.12 15.03 7.56
CA LEU A 486 24.12 16.48 7.78
C LEU A 486 24.71 16.77 9.17
N PRO A 487 25.89 17.40 9.26
CA PRO A 487 26.51 17.81 10.53
C PRO A 487 25.86 19.13 11.02
N ILE A 488 24.56 19.12 11.25
CA ILE A 488 23.77 20.29 11.68
C ILE A 488 23.02 19.96 12.97
N GLU A 489 22.70 20.98 13.75
CA GLU A 489 21.99 20.85 15.03
C GLU A 489 20.53 20.45 14.82
N GLU A 490 19.89 19.99 15.90
CA GLU A 490 18.46 19.73 15.93
C GLU A 490 17.67 20.97 15.51
N GLY A 491 16.68 20.78 14.67
CA GLY A 491 15.91 21.91 14.17
C GLY A 491 15.07 21.60 12.94
N VAL A 492 14.49 22.67 12.40
CA VAL A 492 13.69 22.63 11.16
C VAL A 492 14.43 23.39 10.06
N TYR A 493 14.60 22.71 8.92
CA TYR A 493 15.37 23.18 7.79
C TYR A 493 14.63 22.97 6.48
N LEU A 494 15.10 23.63 5.41
CA LEU A 494 14.72 23.32 4.03
C LEU A 494 15.94 22.78 3.31
N ILE A 495 15.79 21.65 2.64
CA ILE A 495 16.83 21.13 1.74
C ILE A 495 16.40 21.32 0.29
N VAL A 496 17.36 21.68 -0.55
CA VAL A 496 17.21 21.80 -1.99
C VAL A 496 18.21 20.86 -2.65
N VAL A 497 17.72 19.95 -3.48
CA VAL A 497 18.54 19.05 -4.30
C VAL A 497 18.03 19.13 -5.73
N ASP A 498 18.87 19.58 -6.66
CA ASP A 498 18.46 19.92 -8.02
C ASP A 498 17.28 20.92 -8.03
N LYS A 499 16.08 20.49 -8.39
CA LYS A 499 14.84 21.29 -8.37
C LYS A 499 13.88 20.90 -7.24
N ALA A 500 14.18 19.84 -6.51
CA ALA A 500 13.35 19.37 -5.40
C ALA A 500 13.64 20.16 -4.13
N ILE A 501 12.60 20.50 -3.39
CA ILE A 501 12.68 21.20 -2.10
C ILE A 501 11.89 20.38 -1.08
N GLN A 502 12.53 20.08 0.05
CA GLN A 502 11.92 19.30 1.12
C GLN A 502 12.16 19.97 2.48
N LYS A 503 11.16 19.93 3.34
CA LYS A 503 11.31 20.29 4.76
C LYS A 503 11.96 19.14 5.51
N LEU A 504 13.04 19.43 6.23
CA LEU A 504 13.71 18.49 7.12
C LEU A 504 13.37 18.81 8.58
N ILE A 505 13.20 17.78 9.39
CA ILE A 505 13.13 17.87 10.85
C ILE A 505 14.25 17.00 11.38
N ILE A 506 15.29 17.64 11.91
CA ILE A 506 16.43 17.00 12.55
C ILE A 506 16.14 16.93 14.04
N LYS A 507 16.17 15.71 14.60
CA LYS A 507 15.88 15.40 16.00
C LYS A 507 17.09 14.80 16.67
#